data_752c22e10f89b6d88f47874f9f72ab0f
#
_entry.id   752c22e10f89b6d88f47874f9f72ab0f
#
_cell.length_a   1.000
_cell.length_b   1.000
_cell.length_c   1.000
_cell.angle_alpha   90.00
_cell.angle_beta   90.00
_cell.angle_gamma   90.00
#
_symmetry.space_group_name_H-M   'P 1'
#
loop_
_entity.id
_entity.type
_entity.pdbx_description
1 polymer ?
#
loop_
_entity_poly.entity_id
_entity_poly.type
_entity_poly.pdbx_seq_one_letter_code
_entity_poly.pdbx_strand_id
1 'polypeptide(L)'
;MTQQPRNPYGSDPRRQAGSDPYRRSSDADPYRQGAYPGRQAEPRSARPRAGRPDGAYGQTGRPNGAYTQANRAPYGRQGTGQRPAAGAPAYNRSRSQANRNRTAGGTEYSDYSRYIDQRQKRRRKSPLAIVVSLVILAAIGVGVYFFLNPLSFEVTVNGVKHTVDRGATLGTTLEEGMASPQPGNLLAIDGTVATEGGGDKFSATVNGEATNDEKRELKKGDVIEIANGADTTETFQSSTEEVPFTRVEDENYWNGSLHVYIPGVNGVRTTKTGDVSGITLVEDTQPVVNEEYKIYNANVGDDKVIALTFDDGPWPDTTGQILDILEQNDAKATFFTIGNQIESHSSTVKRAHDAGHQICTHTWDHASGSGQGVNLTYMTADEQISEVQKGMEAISSATGADASTVMRAPGGNFFGDLVWTLQPYITAEVGWNVDTEDWRRPGVDAIVERIESAQPGDVILMHDGGGDRSQTVEALRQALPVLKEKGYRFVTVDELLAYPIPTSNE
;
A
#
# COMPACT_ATOMS: atom_id res chain seq x y z
N MET A 1 -16.30 -45.37 38.23
CA MET A 1 -16.56 -46.33 37.13
C MET A 1 -17.16 -45.52 35.97
N THR A 2 -16.33 -45.01 35.09
CA THR A 2 -16.72 -44.27 33.91
C THR A 2 -15.95 -44.87 32.73
N GLN A 3 -16.69 -45.52 31.85
CA GLN A 3 -16.19 -46.20 30.66
C GLN A 3 -15.75 -45.17 29.60
N GLN A 4 -14.55 -45.30 29.09
CA GLN A 4 -14.08 -44.62 27.86
C GLN A 4 -14.65 -45.33 26.61
N PRO A 5 -14.97 -44.64 25.55
CA PRO A 5 -15.39 -45.25 24.28
C PRO A 5 -14.16 -45.78 23.49
N ARG A 6 -14.31 -46.95 22.93
CA ARG A 6 -13.31 -47.69 22.13
C ARG A 6 -13.18 -47.07 20.73
N ASN A 7 -11.95 -46.95 20.29
CA ASN A 7 -11.52 -46.58 18.94
C ASN A 7 -11.80 -47.76 17.96
N PRO A 8 -12.52 -47.55 16.81
CA PRO A 8 -12.90 -48.64 15.90
C PRO A 8 -11.93 -48.93 14.76
N TYR A 9 -10.71 -48.43 14.75
CA TYR A 9 -9.74 -48.73 13.67
C TYR A 9 -8.60 -49.59 14.18
N GLY A 10 -8.88 -50.92 14.19
CA GLY A 10 -7.85 -51.99 14.35
C GLY A 10 -7.08 -52.16 13.05
N SER A 11 -5.76 -52.05 13.13
CA SER A 11 -4.84 -52.31 12.04
C SER A 11 -4.81 -53.82 11.70
N ASP A 12 -5.25 -54.17 10.50
CA ASP A 12 -5.04 -55.53 9.89
C ASP A 12 -3.79 -55.46 9.00
N PRO A 13 -2.76 -56.28 9.26
CA PRO A 13 -1.48 -56.23 8.52
C PRO A 13 -1.47 -57.10 7.23
N ARG A 14 -2.60 -57.34 6.57
CA ARG A 14 -2.69 -58.09 5.31
C ARG A 14 -3.51 -57.36 4.27
N ARG A 15 -2.99 -56.28 3.69
CA ARG A 15 -3.40 -55.85 2.37
C ARG A 15 -2.21 -55.79 1.45
N GLN A 16 -2.29 -56.60 0.43
CA GLN A 16 -1.41 -56.72 -0.71
C GLN A 16 -1.21 -55.34 -1.38
N ALA A 17 0.00 -55.12 -1.89
CA ALA A 17 0.38 -54.01 -2.73
C ALA A 17 -0.60 -53.80 -3.86
N GLY A 18 -1.41 -52.74 -3.78
CA GLY A 18 -2.14 -52.17 -4.90
C GLY A 18 -1.15 -51.49 -5.82
N SER A 19 -1.20 -51.84 -7.08
CA SER A 19 -0.40 -51.25 -8.15
C SER A 19 -0.69 -49.73 -8.20
N ASP A 20 0.34 -48.94 -7.94
CA ASP A 20 0.42 -47.53 -8.20
C ASP A 20 0.29 -47.32 -9.73
N PRO A 21 -0.76 -46.68 -10.26
CA PRO A 21 -0.93 -46.49 -11.71
C PRO A 21 0.11 -45.56 -12.34
N TYR A 22 0.95 -44.90 -11.53
CA TYR A 22 1.97 -43.93 -12.01
C TYR A 22 3.42 -44.42 -11.87
N ARG A 23 3.64 -45.68 -11.44
CA ARG A 23 4.99 -46.23 -11.47
C ARG A 23 5.36 -46.62 -12.90
N ARG A 24 5.88 -45.68 -13.67
CA ARG A 24 6.43 -45.88 -14.99
C ARG A 24 7.64 -46.85 -14.91
N SER A 25 7.59 -47.87 -15.72
CA SER A 25 8.79 -48.63 -16.07
C SER A 25 9.76 -47.69 -16.80
N SER A 26 11.03 -47.72 -16.42
CA SER A 26 12.14 -46.87 -16.89
C SER A 26 12.56 -47.08 -18.35
N ASP A 27 11.73 -47.65 -19.23
CA ASP A 27 12.16 -48.13 -20.54
C ASP A 27 11.43 -47.55 -21.76
N ALA A 28 10.73 -46.42 -21.62
CA ALA A 28 10.15 -45.77 -22.80
C ALA A 28 10.26 -44.24 -22.70
N ASP A 29 11.42 -43.72 -23.01
CA ASP A 29 11.63 -42.30 -23.34
C ASP A 29 11.27 -42.11 -24.83
N PRO A 30 10.14 -41.45 -25.17
CA PRO A 30 9.73 -41.24 -26.55
C PRO A 30 10.62 -40.27 -27.32
N TYR A 31 11.52 -39.56 -26.66
CA TYR A 31 12.45 -38.60 -27.29
C TYR A 31 13.81 -39.16 -27.65
N ARG A 32 14.07 -40.45 -27.41
CA ARG A 32 15.35 -41.10 -27.75
C ARG A 32 15.52 -41.48 -29.21
N GLN A 33 14.53 -41.27 -30.08
CA GLN A 33 14.61 -41.59 -31.51
C GLN A 33 14.48 -40.35 -32.41
N GLY A 34 15.43 -39.43 -32.30
CA GLY A 34 15.68 -38.38 -33.25
C GLY A 34 17.17 -38.16 -33.42
N ALA A 35 17.85 -39.17 -34.05
CA ALA A 35 19.23 -39.01 -34.42
C ALA A 35 19.36 -37.96 -35.54
N TYR A 36 19.89 -36.79 -35.24
CA TYR A 36 20.35 -35.84 -36.24
C TYR A 36 21.51 -36.47 -37.02
N PRO A 37 21.58 -36.34 -38.35
CA PRO A 37 22.69 -36.87 -39.17
C PRO A 37 23.99 -36.18 -38.78
N GLY A 38 24.97 -36.98 -38.37
CA GLY A 38 26.25 -36.57 -37.86
C GLY A 38 27.04 -35.72 -38.86
N ARG A 39 27.57 -34.61 -38.38
CA ARG A 39 28.74 -33.98 -38.97
C ARG A 39 29.95 -34.86 -38.72
N GLN A 40 30.62 -35.26 -39.82
CA GLN A 40 31.86 -36.00 -39.79
C GLN A 40 32.95 -35.18 -39.08
N ALA A 41 33.60 -35.85 -38.11
CA ALA A 41 34.77 -35.30 -37.42
C ALA A 41 35.99 -35.29 -38.30
N GLU A 42 36.59 -34.14 -38.49
CA GLU A 42 37.94 -34.03 -39.07
C GLU A 42 39.02 -34.29 -38.01
N PRO A 43 40.19 -34.86 -38.40
CA PRO A 43 41.17 -35.37 -37.45
C PRO A 43 42.05 -34.26 -36.85
N ARG A 44 42.23 -34.34 -35.54
CA ARG A 44 43.15 -33.52 -34.75
C ARG A 44 44.59 -33.67 -35.22
N SER A 45 45.23 -32.58 -35.61
CA SER A 45 46.70 -32.49 -35.71
C SER A 45 47.26 -31.81 -34.43
N ALA A 46 48.48 -32.30 -34.07
CA ALA A 46 49.12 -32.09 -32.81
C ALA A 46 49.70 -30.69 -32.58
N ARG A 47 49.93 -30.41 -31.31
CA ARG A 47 50.57 -29.25 -30.67
C ARG A 47 51.95 -28.86 -31.24
N PRO A 48 52.43 -27.62 -30.94
CA PRO A 48 53.39 -27.53 -29.84
C PRO A 48 53.18 -26.38 -28.82
N ARG A 49 53.74 -26.62 -27.62
CA ARG A 49 53.93 -25.71 -26.49
C ARG A 49 55.06 -24.73 -26.74
N ALA A 50 54.91 -23.48 -26.29
CA ALA A 50 55.94 -22.60 -25.70
C ALA A 50 55.19 -21.31 -25.27
N GLY A 51 55.41 -20.65 -24.19
CA GLY A 51 56.42 -20.48 -23.23
C GLY A 51 56.07 -19.18 -22.53
N ARG A 52 56.09 -19.16 -21.20
CA ARG A 52 55.99 -17.92 -20.40
C ARG A 52 57.21 -17.04 -20.62
N PRO A 53 57.14 -15.72 -20.37
CA PRO A 53 57.86 -15.22 -19.21
C PRO A 53 57.06 -14.21 -18.34
N ASP A 54 57.55 -14.14 -17.09
CA ASP A 54 57.21 -13.28 -15.99
C ASP A 54 57.57 -11.80 -16.23
N GLY A 55 56.96 -10.93 -15.42
CA GLY A 55 57.43 -9.53 -15.24
C GLY A 55 56.29 -8.64 -14.72
N ALA A 56 56.25 -8.41 -13.62
CA ALA A 56 56.34 -7.55 -12.43
C ALA A 56 56.20 -6.03 -12.70
N TYR A 57 55.57 -5.41 -11.66
CA TYR A 57 55.56 -3.99 -11.28
C TYR A 57 54.57 -3.02 -11.88
N GLY A 58 53.83 -2.41 -10.94
CA GLY A 58 53.59 -0.98 -10.90
C GLY A 58 52.33 -0.54 -10.22
N GLN A 59 52.42 -0.23 -8.92
CA GLN A 59 51.47 0.63 -8.20
C GLN A 59 51.44 2.04 -8.78
N THR A 60 50.31 2.70 -8.71
CA THR A 60 50.02 4.08 -8.27
C THR A 60 48.64 4.45 -8.80
N GLY A 61 47.74 4.92 -8.02
CA GLY A 61 47.55 6.24 -7.52
C GLY A 61 46.05 6.54 -7.56
N ARG A 62 45.44 6.77 -6.42
CA ARG A 62 44.16 7.53 -6.34
C ARG A 62 44.39 8.96 -6.78
N PRO A 63 43.39 9.70 -7.26
CA PRO A 63 42.75 10.59 -6.30
C PRO A 63 41.23 10.75 -6.42
N ASN A 64 40.72 11.29 -5.32
CA ASN A 64 39.40 11.83 -5.03
C ASN A 64 38.89 12.83 -6.10
N GLY A 65 37.59 12.87 -6.24
CA GLY A 65 36.89 13.97 -6.88
C GLY A 65 35.40 13.94 -6.57
N ALA A 66 35.03 14.72 -5.57
CA ALA A 66 33.63 15.09 -5.30
C ALA A 66 33.18 16.13 -6.33
N TYR A 67 31.95 16.06 -6.78
CA TYR A 67 31.14 17.20 -7.25
C TYR A 67 29.67 16.78 -7.20
N THR A 68 28.93 17.34 -6.23
CA THR A 68 27.98 18.46 -6.25
C THR A 68 26.80 18.35 -7.23
N GLN A 69 25.67 18.35 -6.59
CA GLN A 69 24.37 18.94 -6.92
C GLN A 69 24.26 19.73 -8.24
N ALA A 70 23.16 19.53 -8.94
CA ALA A 70 22.27 20.60 -9.44
C ALA A 70 21.00 19.98 -10.03
N ASN A 71 19.80 20.30 -9.41
CA ASN A 71 18.79 21.17 -10.02
C ASN A 71 18.16 20.66 -11.33
N ARG A 72 16.90 20.51 -11.48
CA ARG A 72 15.81 21.50 -11.39
C ARG A 72 14.45 20.85 -11.68
N ALA A 73 13.48 21.21 -10.91
CA ALA A 73 12.09 21.31 -11.36
C ALA A 73 11.99 22.53 -12.32
N PRO A 74 10.89 23.04 -12.81
CA PRO A 74 9.48 22.78 -12.64
C PRO A 74 8.61 23.09 -13.90
N TYR A 75 7.31 22.86 -13.82
CA TYR A 75 6.24 23.63 -14.49
C TYR A 75 4.94 23.36 -13.72
N GLY A 76 4.15 24.27 -13.21
CA GLY A 76 3.77 25.62 -13.61
C GLY A 76 2.40 25.66 -14.25
N ARG A 77 1.39 26.25 -13.58
CA ARG A 77 0.36 27.14 -14.08
C ARG A 77 -0.78 27.32 -13.05
N GLN A 78 -0.96 28.57 -12.56
CA GLN A 78 -1.94 29.60 -12.97
C GLN A 78 -3.38 29.18 -12.63
N GLY A 79 -4.16 29.95 -11.94
CA GLY A 79 -4.51 31.31 -12.05
C GLY A 79 -5.50 31.79 -10.98
N THR A 80 -5.48 33.06 -10.82
CA THR A 80 -6.56 34.04 -10.70
C THR A 80 -7.49 33.90 -9.50
N GLY A 81 -7.74 34.89 -8.70
CA GLY A 81 -7.87 36.28 -8.85
C GLY A 81 -8.35 36.93 -7.57
N GLN A 82 -8.09 38.19 -7.54
CA GLN A 82 -8.84 39.30 -6.92
C GLN A 82 -8.67 39.63 -5.45
N ARG A 83 -7.95 40.74 -5.27
CA ARG A 83 -8.08 41.77 -4.20
C ARG A 83 -9.43 42.50 -4.29
N PRO A 84 -9.85 43.27 -3.26
CA PRO A 84 -9.34 44.66 -3.07
C PRO A 84 -9.06 44.99 -1.59
N ALA A 85 -8.18 45.76 -1.32
CA ALA A 85 -7.74 47.09 -0.99
C ALA A 85 -8.73 48.00 -0.21
N ALA A 86 -8.24 48.52 0.92
CA ALA A 86 -8.47 49.87 1.46
C ALA A 86 -7.65 49.92 2.75
N GLY A 87 -6.75 50.79 2.99
CA GLY A 87 -6.69 52.23 2.74
C GLY A 87 -6.47 52.88 4.07
N ALA A 88 -5.22 53.16 4.46
CA ALA A 88 -4.92 54.07 5.55
C ALA A 88 -4.53 55.44 4.94
N PRO A 89 -4.86 56.55 5.57
CA PRO A 89 -4.27 57.81 5.14
C PRO A 89 -3.17 58.28 6.11
N ALA A 90 -2.13 58.69 5.49
CA ALA A 90 -0.97 59.31 6.10
C ALA A 90 -1.24 60.77 6.44
N TYR A 91 -0.65 61.16 7.56
CA TYR A 91 -0.46 62.55 7.98
C TYR A 91 0.55 63.25 7.08
N ASN A 92 0.23 64.45 6.61
CA ASN A 92 1.26 65.32 6.04
C ASN A 92 1.16 66.74 6.60
N ARG A 93 2.26 67.17 7.21
CA ARG A 93 2.57 68.52 7.60
C ARG A 93 2.99 69.31 6.36
N SER A 94 2.49 70.54 6.23
CA SER A 94 3.30 71.59 5.61
C SER A 94 2.96 72.95 6.12
N ARG A 95 4.02 73.67 6.47
CA ARG A 95 4.13 75.09 6.76
C ARG A 95 4.05 75.87 5.49
N SER A 96 3.56 77.11 5.64
CA SER A 96 4.10 78.39 5.07
C SER A 96 3.14 79.50 5.45
N GLN A 97 3.53 80.43 6.27
CA GLN A 97 4.33 81.62 6.00
C GLN A 97 3.68 82.57 4.97
N ALA A 98 3.39 83.69 5.57
CA ALA A 98 3.66 85.09 5.10
C ALA A 98 2.76 85.64 4.02
N ASN A 99 2.17 86.75 4.11
CA ASN A 99 2.80 88.06 4.24
C ASN A 99 1.77 89.18 4.00
N ARG A 100 1.81 90.16 4.82
CA ARG A 100 1.81 91.61 4.46
C ARG A 100 0.78 92.18 3.45
N ASN A 101 0.06 93.13 3.85
CA ASN A 101 0.28 94.60 3.70
C ASN A 101 -1.01 95.37 3.88
N ARG A 102 -0.92 96.40 4.77
CA ARG A 102 -1.04 97.82 4.50
C ARG A 102 -2.28 98.24 3.72
N THR A 103 -3.03 99.21 4.24
CA THR A 103 -2.85 100.70 4.42
C THR A 103 -4.16 101.27 4.94
N ALA A 104 -4.18 102.07 5.92
CA ALA A 104 -4.01 103.53 6.00
C ALA A 104 -5.29 104.27 5.87
N GLY A 105 -5.42 105.21 6.77
CA GLY A 105 -6.27 106.44 6.70
C GLY A 105 -7.49 106.34 7.63
N GLY A 106 -7.70 107.11 8.58
CA GLY A 106 -7.26 108.47 8.91
C GLY A 106 -8.42 109.17 9.55
N THR A 107 -8.07 109.90 10.54
CA THR A 107 -8.75 111.11 11.04
C THR A 107 -10.07 110.92 11.80
N GLU A 108 -10.11 111.25 12.92
CA GLU A 108 -10.13 112.48 13.72
C GLU A 108 -11.49 112.75 14.40
N TYR A 109 -11.38 113.29 15.56
CA TYR A 109 -12.23 114.10 16.39
C TYR A 109 -13.12 113.47 17.44
N SER A 110 -12.70 113.59 18.56
CA SER A 110 -12.96 114.47 19.70
C SER A 110 -14.19 114.19 20.54
N ASP A 111 -13.86 114.00 21.72
CA ASP A 111 -14.42 114.70 22.90
C ASP A 111 -15.86 114.46 23.32
N TYR A 112 -16.04 114.02 24.40
CA TYR A 112 -16.79 114.54 25.52
C TYR A 112 -17.04 113.49 26.61
N SER A 113 -16.19 113.59 27.58
CA SER A 113 -16.39 113.47 29.01
C SER A 113 -17.71 113.08 29.61
N ARG A 114 -17.59 112.38 30.62
CA ARG A 114 -18.31 112.40 31.90
C ARG A 114 -19.33 111.33 32.22
N TYR A 115 -18.91 110.72 33.32
CA TYR A 115 -19.78 110.18 34.38
C TYR A 115 -20.63 109.00 34.09
N ILE A 116 -20.23 107.87 34.65
CA ILE A 116 -20.82 107.27 35.87
C ILE A 116 -19.92 106.12 36.37
N ASP A 117 -19.48 106.35 37.62
CA ASP A 117 -18.84 105.39 38.42
C ASP A 117 -19.85 104.22 38.79
N GLN A 118 -19.71 103.11 38.25
CA GLN A 118 -20.29 101.89 38.81
C GLN A 118 -19.21 100.87 39.05
N ARG A 119 -18.80 100.81 40.30
CA ARG A 119 -18.03 99.77 40.87
C ARG A 119 -18.68 98.41 40.63
N GLN A 120 -18.31 97.75 39.56
CA GLN A 120 -18.47 96.31 39.52
C GLN A 120 -17.38 95.72 40.43
N LYS A 121 -17.76 95.37 41.64
CA LYS A 121 -17.02 94.47 42.49
C LYS A 121 -16.77 93.13 41.74
N ARG A 122 -15.65 92.99 41.07
CA ARG A 122 -15.12 91.70 40.75
C ARG A 122 -14.99 90.96 42.04
N ARG A 123 -15.95 90.07 42.34
CA ARG A 123 -15.78 89.03 43.33
C ARG A 123 -14.57 88.21 42.91
N ARG A 124 -13.40 88.47 43.44
CA ARG A 124 -12.26 87.60 43.37
C ARG A 124 -12.78 86.31 44.05
N LYS A 125 -13.04 85.24 43.29
CA LYS A 125 -13.31 83.94 43.82
C LYS A 125 -12.07 83.62 44.68
N SER A 126 -12.30 83.49 45.95
CA SER A 126 -11.25 83.12 46.90
C SER A 126 -10.46 81.88 46.38
N PRO A 127 -9.16 81.98 46.25
CA PRO A 127 -8.37 80.79 45.85
C PRO A 127 -8.66 79.58 46.71
N LEU A 128 -9.12 79.80 47.94
CA LEU A 128 -9.57 78.75 48.85
C LEU A 128 -10.84 78.06 48.33
N ALA A 129 -11.82 78.82 47.79
CA ALA A 129 -13.04 78.23 47.21
C ALA A 129 -12.75 77.35 46.02
N ILE A 130 -11.78 77.72 45.16
CA ILE A 130 -11.33 76.91 44.01
C ILE A 130 -10.65 75.63 44.51
N VAL A 131 -9.76 75.72 45.47
CA VAL A 131 -9.07 74.54 46.07
C VAL A 131 -10.11 73.62 46.72
N VAL A 132 -11.04 74.16 47.50
CA VAL A 132 -12.08 73.33 48.15
C VAL A 132 -12.96 72.65 47.05
N SER A 133 -13.33 73.35 45.99
CA SER A 133 -14.09 72.75 44.88
C SER A 133 -13.29 71.64 44.19
N LEU A 134 -11.99 71.83 43.98
CA LEU A 134 -11.12 70.78 43.40
C LEU A 134 -10.99 69.57 44.33
N VAL A 135 -10.85 69.79 45.64
CA VAL A 135 -10.80 68.70 46.64
C VAL A 135 -12.13 67.91 46.66
N ILE A 136 -13.25 68.66 46.61
CA ILE A 136 -14.61 67.97 46.58
C ILE A 136 -14.76 67.18 45.28
N LEU A 137 -14.36 67.78 44.14
CA LEU A 137 -14.41 67.06 42.85
C LEU A 137 -13.48 65.84 42.84
N ALA A 138 -12.27 65.95 43.44
CA ALA A 138 -11.38 64.82 43.58
C ALA A 138 -11.97 63.76 44.52
N ALA A 139 -12.57 64.17 45.65
CA ALA A 139 -13.25 63.24 46.58
C ALA A 139 -14.47 62.54 45.95
N ILE A 140 -15.26 63.29 45.15
CA ILE A 140 -16.35 62.71 44.36
C ILE A 140 -15.77 61.74 43.30
N GLY A 141 -14.70 62.13 42.59
CA GLY A 141 -14.02 61.31 41.63
C GLY A 141 -13.51 59.99 42.25
N VAL A 142 -12.88 60.07 43.44
CA VAL A 142 -12.48 58.90 44.21
C VAL A 142 -13.67 58.08 44.66
N GLY A 143 -14.71 58.70 45.15
CA GLY A 143 -15.96 58.04 45.57
C GLY A 143 -16.63 57.30 44.39
N VAL A 144 -16.75 57.99 43.24
CA VAL A 144 -17.26 57.34 42.02
C VAL A 144 -16.35 56.21 41.53
N TYR A 145 -15.04 56.42 41.61
CA TYR A 145 -14.09 55.35 41.28
C TYR A 145 -14.29 54.10 42.12
N PHE A 146 -14.37 54.24 43.45
CA PHE A 146 -14.60 53.06 44.35
C PHE A 146 -16.05 52.54 44.26
N PHE A 147 -17.04 53.38 43.91
CA PHE A 147 -18.39 52.91 43.65
C PHE A 147 -18.49 52.05 42.39
N LEU A 148 -17.80 52.50 41.34
CA LEU A 148 -17.72 51.74 40.08
C LEU A 148 -16.75 50.54 40.13
N ASN A 149 -15.75 50.62 41.01
CA ASN A 149 -14.74 49.61 41.24
C ASN A 149 -14.67 49.26 42.73
N PRO A 150 -15.59 48.52 43.25
CA PRO A 150 -15.61 48.18 44.69
C PRO A 150 -14.36 47.39 45.06
N LEU A 151 -13.91 47.48 46.30
CA LEU A 151 -12.78 46.72 46.84
C LEU A 151 -13.09 45.23 46.94
N SER A 152 -14.38 44.89 47.10
CA SER A 152 -14.90 43.52 47.07
C SER A 152 -16.23 43.48 46.29
N PHE A 153 -16.54 42.32 45.75
CA PHE A 153 -17.76 42.07 44.98
C PHE A 153 -18.31 40.66 45.22
N GLU A 154 -19.57 40.43 44.89
CA GLU A 154 -20.20 39.12 45.01
C GLU A 154 -19.96 38.28 43.74
N VAL A 155 -19.65 37.00 43.94
CA VAL A 155 -19.66 35.90 42.95
C VAL A 155 -20.54 34.77 43.51
N THR A 156 -20.95 33.87 42.64
CA THR A 156 -21.69 32.66 43.03
C THR A 156 -20.83 31.45 42.72
N VAL A 157 -20.46 30.64 43.72
CA VAL A 157 -19.68 29.42 43.57
C VAL A 157 -20.56 28.23 43.94
N ASN A 158 -20.79 27.30 43.03
CA ASN A 158 -21.65 26.13 43.20
C ASN A 158 -23.03 26.48 43.81
N GLY A 159 -23.63 27.58 43.34
CA GLY A 159 -24.91 28.08 43.79
C GLY A 159 -24.92 28.89 45.11
N VAL A 160 -23.77 29.04 45.78
CA VAL A 160 -23.60 29.80 47.02
C VAL A 160 -22.95 31.15 46.73
N LYS A 161 -23.48 32.21 47.29
CA LYS A 161 -22.94 33.56 47.15
C LYS A 161 -21.77 33.77 48.08
N HIS A 162 -20.68 34.26 47.52
CA HIS A 162 -19.45 34.62 48.25
C HIS A 162 -19.05 36.05 47.89
N THR A 163 -18.43 36.74 48.87
CA THR A 163 -17.84 38.06 48.67
C THR A 163 -16.33 37.85 48.49
N VAL A 164 -15.77 38.27 47.37
CA VAL A 164 -14.36 38.16 47.07
C VAL A 164 -13.73 39.55 46.87
N ASP A 165 -12.46 39.66 47.15
CA ASP A 165 -11.71 40.91 46.99
C ASP A 165 -11.42 41.18 45.53
N ARG A 166 -11.16 42.43 45.21
CA ARG A 166 -10.75 42.86 43.87
C ARG A 166 -9.44 42.18 43.49
N GLY A 167 -9.43 41.58 42.29
CA GLY A 167 -8.31 40.80 41.78
C GLY A 167 -8.34 39.34 42.21
N ALA A 168 -9.42 38.91 42.90
CA ALA A 168 -9.63 37.49 43.15
C ALA A 168 -9.67 36.71 41.80
N THR A 169 -9.14 35.53 41.83
CA THR A 169 -9.08 34.61 40.68
C THR A 169 -9.89 33.35 40.95
N LEU A 170 -10.03 32.50 39.95
CA LEU A 170 -10.62 31.17 40.13
C LEU A 170 -9.84 30.39 41.21
N GLY A 171 -8.51 30.50 41.28
CA GLY A 171 -7.67 29.90 42.31
C GLY A 171 -8.04 30.39 43.71
N THR A 172 -8.37 31.68 43.88
CA THR A 172 -8.82 32.25 45.20
C THR A 172 -10.04 31.50 45.74
N THR A 173 -10.98 31.08 44.92
CA THR A 173 -12.17 30.32 45.37
C THR A 173 -11.82 28.96 45.95
N LEU A 174 -10.74 28.35 45.44
CA LEU A 174 -10.23 27.07 45.96
C LEU A 174 -9.42 27.26 47.23
N GLU A 175 -8.53 28.26 47.28
CA GLU A 175 -7.66 28.59 48.42
C GLU A 175 -8.47 29.00 49.66
N GLU A 176 -9.56 29.75 49.45
CA GLU A 176 -10.44 30.18 50.53
C GLU A 176 -11.51 29.13 50.90
N GLY A 177 -11.47 27.94 50.28
CA GLY A 177 -12.34 26.80 50.57
C GLY A 177 -13.80 27.00 50.16
N MET A 178 -14.10 27.90 49.19
CA MET A 178 -15.46 28.07 48.66
C MET A 178 -15.91 26.83 47.87
N ALA A 179 -14.96 26.05 47.34
CA ALA A 179 -15.15 24.72 46.81
C ALA A 179 -13.95 23.83 47.21
N SER A 180 -14.19 22.53 47.33
CA SER A 180 -13.14 21.57 47.71
C SER A 180 -13.23 20.36 46.77
N PRO A 181 -12.90 20.54 45.47
CA PRO A 181 -12.94 19.45 44.51
C PRO A 181 -11.86 18.40 44.85
N GLN A 182 -12.15 17.16 44.51
CA GLN A 182 -11.15 16.09 44.56
C GLN A 182 -10.47 16.00 43.18
N PRO A 183 -9.14 15.89 43.13
CA PRO A 183 -8.46 15.68 41.87
C PRO A 183 -8.82 14.31 41.28
N GLY A 184 -8.85 14.22 39.97
CA GLY A 184 -8.95 12.96 39.23
C GLY A 184 -7.66 12.14 39.38
N ASN A 185 -7.67 10.93 38.90
CA ASN A 185 -6.50 10.05 38.92
C ASN A 185 -5.68 10.18 37.60
N LEU A 186 -4.41 9.93 37.70
CA LEU A 186 -3.61 9.62 36.51
C LEU A 186 -3.76 8.12 36.23
N LEU A 187 -4.31 7.80 35.08
CA LEU A 187 -4.46 6.43 34.64
C LEU A 187 -3.23 5.98 33.84
N ALA A 188 -2.84 4.75 34.03
CA ALA A 188 -1.88 4.07 33.17
C ALA A 188 -2.48 3.82 31.77
N ILE A 189 -1.63 3.44 30.83
CA ILE A 189 -2.03 3.17 29.44
C ILE A 189 -3.02 1.99 29.31
N ASP A 190 -3.12 1.12 30.30
CA ASP A 190 -4.09 0.02 30.35
C ASP A 190 -5.42 0.41 31.08
N GLY A 191 -5.53 1.69 31.52
CA GLY A 191 -6.68 2.22 32.23
C GLY A 191 -6.66 1.99 33.71
N THR A 192 -5.68 1.32 34.29
CA THR A 192 -5.52 1.20 35.74
C THR A 192 -5.01 2.50 36.36
N VAL A 193 -5.21 2.70 37.67
CA VAL A 193 -4.71 3.92 38.33
C VAL A 193 -3.20 3.84 38.54
N ALA A 194 -2.47 4.71 37.84
CA ALA A 194 -1.04 4.87 38.02
C ALA A 194 -0.69 5.76 39.20
N THR A 195 -1.46 6.82 39.42
CA THR A 195 -1.29 7.73 40.58
C THR A 195 -2.64 8.29 41.02
N GLU A 196 -2.99 8.04 42.27
CA GLU A 196 -4.19 8.65 42.90
C GLU A 196 -4.01 10.17 42.94
N GLY A 197 -5.02 10.93 42.51
CA GLY A 197 -5.01 12.39 42.51
C GLY A 197 -4.04 13.01 41.50
N GLY A 198 -3.47 12.21 40.58
CA GLY A 198 -2.52 12.66 39.56
C GLY A 198 -3.16 13.18 38.26
N GLY A 199 -4.48 13.17 38.16
CA GLY A 199 -5.23 13.72 37.03
C GLY A 199 -5.45 15.23 37.13
N ASP A 200 -6.51 15.71 36.52
CA ASP A 200 -6.89 17.13 36.63
C ASP A 200 -7.21 17.48 38.07
N LYS A 201 -6.75 18.63 38.54
CA LYS A 201 -7.02 19.08 39.92
C LYS A 201 -8.51 19.32 40.17
N PHE A 202 -9.21 19.90 39.18
CA PHE A 202 -10.61 20.22 39.19
C PHE A 202 -11.10 20.49 37.77
N SER A 203 -12.41 20.53 37.61
CA SER A 203 -13.04 21.12 36.44
C SER A 203 -13.88 22.32 36.85
N ALA A 204 -13.92 23.38 36.07
CA ALA A 204 -14.74 24.55 36.40
C ALA A 204 -15.37 25.18 35.16
N THR A 205 -16.51 25.86 35.38
CA THR A 205 -17.05 26.79 34.42
C THR A 205 -17.21 28.17 35.07
N VAL A 206 -16.99 29.23 34.29
CA VAL A 206 -17.31 30.61 34.69
C VAL A 206 -18.31 31.15 33.68
N ASN A 207 -19.53 31.43 34.15
CA ASN A 207 -20.68 31.83 33.32
C ASN A 207 -20.98 30.82 32.22
N GLY A 208 -20.78 29.53 32.46
CA GLY A 208 -20.98 28.44 31.52
C GLY A 208 -19.81 28.17 30.56
N GLU A 209 -18.75 28.98 30.60
CA GLU A 209 -17.54 28.77 29.80
C GLU A 209 -16.55 27.91 30.59
N ALA A 210 -16.16 26.75 30.03
CA ALA A 210 -15.23 25.84 30.67
C ALA A 210 -13.82 26.45 30.80
N THR A 211 -13.23 26.33 31.98
CA THR A 211 -11.87 26.79 32.29
C THR A 211 -11.33 26.06 33.52
N ASN A 212 -10.05 25.76 33.51
CA ASN A 212 -9.29 25.31 34.70
C ASN A 212 -8.09 26.22 34.95
N ASP A 213 -8.08 27.42 34.37
CA ASP A 213 -7.05 28.44 34.62
C ASP A 213 -7.28 29.09 35.98
N GLU A 214 -6.55 28.65 37.00
CA GLU A 214 -6.58 29.22 38.33
C GLU A 214 -6.30 30.72 38.36
N LYS A 215 -5.63 31.29 37.36
CA LYS A 215 -5.29 32.72 37.24
C LYS A 215 -6.40 33.56 36.63
N ARG A 216 -7.48 32.94 36.14
CA ARG A 216 -8.60 33.67 35.55
C ARG A 216 -9.18 34.61 36.59
N GLU A 217 -9.10 35.92 36.34
CA GLU A 217 -9.69 36.97 37.20
C GLU A 217 -11.21 36.86 37.16
N LEU A 218 -11.79 37.01 38.38
CA LEU A 218 -13.21 36.99 38.57
C LEU A 218 -13.81 38.40 38.49
N LYS A 219 -15.05 38.51 38.08
CA LYS A 219 -15.82 39.73 37.97
C LYS A 219 -17.07 39.68 38.79
N LYS A 220 -17.60 40.85 39.17
CA LYS A 220 -18.84 40.98 39.88
C LYS A 220 -19.96 40.23 39.16
N GLY A 221 -20.61 39.32 39.87
CA GLY A 221 -21.76 38.56 39.40
C GLY A 221 -21.39 37.30 38.59
N ASP A 222 -20.11 36.92 38.55
CA ASP A 222 -19.72 35.65 37.91
C ASP A 222 -20.38 34.47 38.64
N VAL A 223 -20.88 33.54 37.84
CA VAL A 223 -21.38 32.25 38.28
C VAL A 223 -20.34 31.20 37.96
N ILE A 224 -19.82 30.58 38.99
CA ILE A 224 -18.72 29.63 38.95
C ILE A 224 -19.24 28.28 39.41
N GLU A 225 -19.06 27.27 38.57
CA GLU A 225 -19.33 25.89 38.96
C GLU A 225 -17.98 25.13 38.98
N ILE A 226 -17.67 24.55 40.13
CA ILE A 226 -16.43 23.80 40.35
C ILE A 226 -16.83 22.36 40.71
N ALA A 227 -16.31 21.41 39.97
CA ALA A 227 -16.49 19.98 40.19
C ALA A 227 -15.12 19.28 40.33
N ASN A 228 -15.15 18.01 40.70
CA ASN A 228 -13.95 17.18 40.77
C ASN A 228 -13.20 17.19 39.47
N GLY A 229 -11.89 16.98 39.55
CA GLY A 229 -11.04 16.79 38.38
C GLY A 229 -11.35 15.52 37.63
N ALA A 230 -11.09 15.53 36.32
CA ALA A 230 -11.20 14.35 35.50
C ALA A 230 -9.96 13.46 35.63
N ASP A 231 -10.14 12.17 35.46
CA ASP A 231 -9.01 11.26 35.24
C ASP A 231 -8.32 11.59 33.92
N THR A 232 -7.00 11.52 33.92
CA THR A 232 -6.17 11.71 32.71
C THR A 232 -5.33 10.48 32.50
N THR A 233 -5.00 10.19 31.24
CA THR A 233 -4.10 9.07 30.92
C THR A 233 -2.66 9.58 30.81
N GLU A 234 -1.74 8.80 31.35
CA GLU A 234 -0.30 9.10 31.25
C GLU A 234 0.18 9.15 29.79
N THR A 235 1.28 9.83 29.56
CA THR A 235 2.02 9.76 28.30
C THR A 235 2.77 8.43 28.17
N PHE A 236 3.13 8.06 26.94
CA PHE A 236 3.83 6.80 26.71
C PHE A 236 4.92 6.95 25.64
N GLN A 237 5.94 6.11 25.74
CA GLN A 237 6.89 5.85 24.67
C GLN A 237 6.33 4.75 23.77
N SER A 238 6.56 4.85 22.46
CA SER A 238 6.12 3.85 21.50
C SER A 238 7.27 3.41 20.62
N SER A 239 7.39 2.11 20.41
CA SER A 239 8.29 1.51 19.43
C SER A 239 7.53 0.53 18.55
N THR A 240 7.99 0.37 17.32
CA THR A 240 7.44 -0.60 16.38
C THR A 240 8.54 -1.57 15.96
N GLU A 241 8.17 -2.83 15.80
CA GLU A 241 9.01 -3.84 15.18
C GLU A 241 8.27 -4.49 14.01
N GLU A 242 9.01 -4.85 12.98
CA GLU A 242 8.49 -5.59 11.86
C GLU A 242 8.46 -7.09 12.21
N VAL A 243 7.31 -7.72 12.00
CA VAL A 243 7.14 -9.17 12.18
C VAL A 243 7.15 -9.80 10.79
N PRO A 244 8.22 -10.52 10.42
CA PRO A 244 8.34 -11.07 9.07
C PRO A 244 7.28 -12.13 8.81
N PHE A 245 6.79 -12.16 7.58
CA PHE A 245 5.95 -13.25 7.11
C PHE A 245 6.76 -14.53 6.90
N THR A 246 6.09 -15.65 6.84
CA THR A 246 6.66 -16.95 6.44
C THR A 246 6.11 -17.35 5.08
N ARG A 247 6.79 -18.30 4.42
CA ARG A 247 6.34 -18.93 3.19
C ARG A 247 5.52 -20.16 3.51
N VAL A 248 4.39 -20.28 2.84
CA VAL A 248 3.48 -21.41 2.95
C VAL A 248 3.31 -22.02 1.55
N GLU A 249 3.49 -23.30 1.44
CA GLU A 249 3.43 -24.03 0.18
C GLU A 249 2.31 -25.06 0.27
N ASP A 250 1.48 -25.13 -0.76
CA ASP A 250 0.51 -26.20 -0.90
C ASP A 250 1.26 -27.48 -1.29
N GLU A 251 1.22 -28.48 -0.43
CA GLU A 251 1.97 -29.74 -0.64
C GLU A 251 1.35 -30.63 -1.74
N ASN A 252 0.19 -30.29 -2.24
CA ASN A 252 -0.55 -31.12 -3.16
C ASN A 252 -0.54 -30.57 -4.59
N TYR A 253 0.61 -30.60 -5.23
CA TYR A 253 0.87 -30.10 -6.59
C TYR A 253 -0.06 -30.64 -7.69
N TRP A 254 -0.83 -31.67 -7.40
CA TRP A 254 -1.73 -32.30 -8.37
C TRP A 254 -3.20 -31.96 -8.14
N ASN A 255 -3.54 -31.14 -7.16
CA ASN A 255 -4.93 -30.82 -6.81
C ASN A 255 -5.53 -29.66 -7.60
N GLY A 256 -4.81 -29.07 -8.55
CA GLY A 256 -5.31 -27.99 -9.35
C GLY A 256 -4.49 -27.75 -10.60
N SER A 257 -5.02 -26.97 -11.50
CA SER A 257 -4.37 -26.59 -12.75
C SER A 257 -3.76 -25.19 -12.71
N LEU A 258 -4.09 -24.39 -11.70
CA LEU A 258 -3.60 -23.03 -11.55
C LEU A 258 -2.79 -22.93 -10.26
N HIS A 259 -1.53 -22.56 -10.41
CA HIS A 259 -0.57 -22.44 -9.33
C HIS A 259 -0.07 -21.00 -9.25
N VAL A 260 -0.41 -20.29 -8.19
CA VAL A 260 -0.14 -18.85 -8.08
C VAL A 260 0.59 -18.49 -6.79
N TYR A 261 1.32 -17.38 -6.83
CA TYR A 261 1.92 -16.78 -5.65
C TYR A 261 1.01 -15.69 -5.09
N ILE A 262 0.62 -15.83 -3.84
CA ILE A 262 -0.06 -14.79 -3.08
C ILE A 262 0.99 -14.06 -2.27
N PRO A 263 1.21 -12.76 -2.51
CA PRO A 263 2.27 -12.02 -1.84
C PRO A 263 2.09 -11.98 -0.32
N GLY A 264 3.18 -12.19 0.41
CA GLY A 264 3.23 -11.99 1.85
C GLY A 264 3.28 -10.51 2.22
N VAL A 265 2.80 -10.19 3.42
CA VAL A 265 2.90 -8.85 4.00
C VAL A 265 3.43 -8.99 5.42
N ASN A 266 4.55 -8.33 5.71
CA ASN A 266 5.08 -8.29 7.05
C ASN A 266 4.10 -7.61 8.00
N GLY A 267 3.97 -8.14 9.20
CA GLY A 267 3.21 -7.52 10.27
C GLY A 267 3.96 -6.37 10.91
N VAL A 268 3.24 -5.57 11.70
CA VAL A 268 3.82 -4.55 12.55
C VAL A 268 3.33 -4.75 13.98
N ARG A 269 4.25 -4.97 14.90
CA ARG A 269 4.00 -5.04 16.32
C ARG A 269 4.37 -3.72 16.97
N THR A 270 3.42 -3.11 17.68
CA THR A 270 3.61 -1.86 18.41
C THR A 270 3.67 -2.15 19.90
N THR A 271 4.75 -1.71 20.53
CA THR A 271 4.95 -1.75 21.97
C THR A 271 4.82 -0.33 22.52
N LYS A 272 3.90 -0.12 23.48
CA LYS A 272 3.72 1.14 24.21
C LYS A 272 4.14 0.93 25.65
N THR A 273 4.93 1.83 26.21
CA THR A 273 5.34 1.79 27.63
C THR A 273 4.98 3.10 28.29
N GLY A 274 4.16 3.04 29.33
CA GLY A 274 3.72 4.21 30.10
C GLY A 274 4.89 4.88 30.79
N ASP A 275 4.95 6.22 30.72
CA ASP A 275 6.04 7.00 31.26
C ASP A 275 6.06 7.04 32.81
N VAL A 276 4.92 6.80 33.45
CA VAL A 276 4.78 6.84 34.92
C VAL A 276 4.60 5.44 35.48
N SER A 277 3.69 4.65 34.92
CA SER A 277 3.38 3.30 35.41
C SER A 277 4.45 2.27 35.05
N GLY A 278 5.16 2.49 33.93
CA GLY A 278 6.07 1.49 33.32
C GLY A 278 5.31 0.30 32.72
N ILE A 279 3.98 0.33 32.68
CA ILE A 279 3.17 -0.73 32.06
C ILE A 279 3.46 -0.76 30.56
N THR A 280 3.62 -1.97 30.05
CA THR A 280 3.86 -2.20 28.62
C THR A 280 2.66 -2.90 28.00
N LEU A 281 2.14 -2.32 26.92
CA LEU A 281 1.13 -2.92 26.05
C LEU A 281 1.78 -3.29 24.72
N VAL A 282 1.48 -4.50 24.26
CA VAL A 282 1.94 -5.01 22.97
C VAL A 282 0.72 -5.30 22.11
N GLU A 283 0.71 -4.76 20.92
CA GLU A 283 -0.41 -4.89 19.97
C GLU A 283 0.14 -5.11 18.57
N ASP A 284 -0.37 -6.12 17.87
CA ASP A 284 -0.09 -6.28 16.44
C ASP A 284 -1.00 -5.31 15.66
N THR A 285 -0.43 -4.14 15.34
CA THR A 285 -1.15 -3.06 14.66
C THR A 285 -1.34 -3.32 13.17
N GLN A 286 -0.54 -4.23 12.60
CA GLN A 286 -0.71 -4.80 11.28
C GLN A 286 -0.50 -6.31 11.38
N PRO A 287 -1.48 -7.13 11.03
CA PRO A 287 -1.32 -8.59 11.05
C PRO A 287 -0.34 -9.05 9.97
N VAL A 288 0.37 -10.13 10.24
CA VAL A 288 1.17 -10.82 9.25
C VAL A 288 0.26 -11.50 8.23
N VAL A 289 0.57 -11.36 6.95
CA VAL A 289 0.01 -12.18 5.87
C VAL A 289 1.15 -13.00 5.29
N ASN A 290 1.07 -14.31 5.40
CA ASN A 290 2.12 -15.18 4.86
C ASN A 290 2.13 -15.15 3.32
N GLU A 291 3.32 -15.29 2.73
CA GLU A 291 3.46 -15.54 1.30
C GLU A 291 3.03 -16.98 1.03
N GLU A 292 2.07 -17.18 0.11
CA GLU A 292 1.47 -18.48 -0.15
C GLU A 292 1.70 -18.88 -1.61
N TYR A 293 2.17 -20.10 -1.84
CA TYR A 293 2.07 -20.76 -3.13
C TYR A 293 0.82 -21.63 -3.13
N LYS A 294 -0.21 -21.18 -3.84
CA LYS A 294 -1.55 -21.75 -3.82
C LYS A 294 -1.87 -22.46 -5.10
N ILE A 295 -2.41 -23.67 -4.98
CA ILE A 295 -2.81 -24.54 -6.06
C ILE A 295 -4.33 -24.73 -6.04
N TYR A 296 -4.99 -24.48 -7.16
CA TYR A 296 -6.43 -24.54 -7.24
C TYR A 296 -6.95 -24.80 -8.66
N ASN A 297 -8.22 -25.16 -8.78
CA ASN A 297 -8.96 -25.15 -10.04
C ASN A 297 -9.82 -23.88 -10.12
N ALA A 298 -9.95 -23.31 -11.30
CA ALA A 298 -10.73 -22.11 -11.49
C ALA A 298 -12.19 -22.34 -11.10
N ASN A 299 -12.72 -21.51 -10.20
CA ASN A 299 -14.15 -21.45 -9.92
C ASN A 299 -14.77 -20.38 -10.84
N VAL A 300 -15.34 -20.82 -11.95
CA VAL A 300 -15.92 -19.95 -12.97
C VAL A 300 -17.41 -19.70 -12.79
N GLY A 301 -18.02 -20.23 -11.70
CA GLY A 301 -19.44 -20.12 -11.43
C GLY A 301 -20.28 -20.72 -12.56
N ASP A 302 -21.22 -19.93 -13.09
CA ASP A 302 -22.11 -20.35 -14.19
C ASP A 302 -21.51 -20.15 -15.60
N ASP A 303 -20.31 -19.58 -15.68
CA ASP A 303 -19.61 -19.35 -16.96
C ASP A 303 -19.11 -20.65 -17.57
N LYS A 304 -19.49 -20.89 -18.83
CA LYS A 304 -19.00 -22.03 -19.60
C LYS A 304 -17.69 -21.63 -20.33
N VAL A 305 -16.59 -21.53 -19.59
CA VAL A 305 -15.27 -21.21 -20.15
C VAL A 305 -14.31 -22.38 -19.92
N ILE A 306 -13.44 -22.64 -20.89
CA ILE A 306 -12.33 -23.59 -20.79
C ILE A 306 -11.10 -22.98 -21.44
N ALA A 307 -9.89 -23.32 -20.94
CA ALA A 307 -8.64 -22.91 -21.51
C ALA A 307 -8.04 -24.01 -22.38
N LEU A 308 -7.88 -23.75 -23.67
CA LEU A 308 -7.12 -24.60 -24.58
C LEU A 308 -5.66 -24.25 -24.46
N THR A 309 -4.80 -25.23 -24.16
CA THR A 309 -3.36 -24.99 -24.03
C THR A 309 -2.55 -25.93 -24.91
N PHE A 310 -1.46 -25.39 -25.49
CA PHE A 310 -0.60 -26.11 -26.43
C PHE A 310 0.85 -25.97 -26.02
N ASP A 311 1.56 -27.10 -25.86
CA ASP A 311 2.95 -27.18 -25.46
C ASP A 311 3.86 -27.53 -26.65
N ASP A 312 5.15 -27.31 -26.53
CA ASP A 312 6.26 -27.71 -27.40
C ASP A 312 6.37 -26.96 -28.75
N GLY A 313 5.45 -26.04 -29.03
CA GLY A 313 5.58 -25.19 -30.22
C GLY A 313 6.60 -24.05 -30.04
N PRO A 314 6.77 -23.19 -31.07
CA PRO A 314 6.12 -23.26 -32.41
C PRO A 314 6.70 -24.37 -33.28
N TRP A 315 5.86 -25.03 -34.08
CA TRP A 315 6.25 -26.16 -34.92
C TRP A 315 5.87 -25.94 -36.38
N PRO A 316 6.71 -26.34 -37.32
CA PRO A 316 6.40 -26.20 -38.73
C PRO A 316 5.04 -26.82 -39.06
N ASP A 317 4.23 -26.08 -39.80
CA ASP A 317 2.89 -26.47 -40.30
C ASP A 317 1.83 -26.74 -39.25
N THR A 318 2.13 -27.32 -38.08
CA THR A 318 1.13 -27.70 -37.06
C THR A 318 0.58 -26.48 -36.35
N THR A 319 1.45 -25.63 -35.77
CA THR A 319 1.02 -24.42 -35.08
C THR A 319 0.15 -23.53 -35.96
N GLY A 320 0.56 -23.36 -37.24
CA GLY A 320 -0.22 -22.59 -38.22
C GLY A 320 -1.64 -23.17 -38.47
N GLN A 321 -1.76 -24.51 -38.61
CA GLN A 321 -3.05 -25.17 -38.78
C GLN A 321 -3.94 -25.04 -37.56
N ILE A 322 -3.37 -25.12 -36.36
CA ILE A 322 -4.10 -24.91 -35.10
C ILE A 322 -4.62 -23.47 -35.04
N LEU A 323 -3.81 -22.47 -35.38
CA LEU A 323 -4.24 -21.07 -35.43
C LEU A 323 -5.42 -20.85 -36.41
N ASP A 324 -5.38 -21.51 -37.58
CA ASP A 324 -6.47 -21.43 -38.53
C ASP A 324 -7.78 -22.02 -37.98
N ILE A 325 -7.71 -23.12 -37.23
CA ILE A 325 -8.87 -23.75 -36.59
C ILE A 325 -9.42 -22.89 -35.44
N LEU A 326 -8.54 -22.30 -34.63
CA LEU A 326 -8.93 -21.40 -33.53
C LEU A 326 -9.65 -20.17 -34.10
N GLU A 327 -9.13 -19.56 -35.16
CA GLU A 327 -9.75 -18.42 -35.84
C GLU A 327 -11.13 -18.76 -36.37
N GLN A 328 -11.31 -19.92 -37.04
CA GLN A 328 -12.59 -20.39 -37.56
C GLN A 328 -13.65 -20.61 -36.48
N ASN A 329 -13.22 -20.90 -35.25
CA ASN A 329 -14.10 -21.14 -34.13
C ASN A 329 -14.21 -19.92 -33.18
N ASP A 330 -13.60 -18.78 -33.51
CA ASP A 330 -13.52 -17.60 -32.62
C ASP A 330 -12.99 -17.98 -31.22
N ALA A 331 -11.99 -18.85 -31.20
CA ALA A 331 -11.39 -19.42 -30.01
C ALA A 331 -10.07 -18.70 -29.65
N LYS A 332 -9.85 -18.44 -28.38
CA LYS A 332 -8.55 -18.05 -27.87
C LYS A 332 -7.88 -19.25 -27.20
N ALA A 333 -6.56 -19.21 -27.12
CA ALA A 333 -5.76 -20.28 -26.53
C ALA A 333 -4.48 -19.73 -25.92
N THR A 334 -3.82 -20.55 -25.10
CA THR A 334 -2.49 -20.24 -24.56
C THR A 334 -1.48 -21.23 -25.14
N PHE A 335 -0.37 -20.70 -25.64
CA PHE A 335 0.73 -21.48 -26.19
C PHE A 335 1.94 -21.39 -25.26
N PHE A 336 2.38 -22.53 -24.73
CA PHE A 336 3.61 -22.65 -23.96
C PHE A 336 4.75 -23.04 -24.89
N THR A 337 5.52 -22.04 -25.29
CA THR A 337 6.50 -22.17 -26.39
C THR A 337 7.89 -22.49 -25.89
N ILE A 338 8.60 -23.36 -26.61
CA ILE A 338 10.02 -23.64 -26.38
C ILE A 338 10.84 -22.51 -26.99
N GLY A 339 11.60 -21.79 -26.16
CA GLY A 339 12.27 -20.54 -26.53
C GLY A 339 13.21 -20.66 -27.73
N ASN A 340 14.02 -21.73 -27.81
CA ASN A 340 14.97 -21.93 -28.89
C ASN A 340 14.33 -22.28 -30.26
N GLN A 341 13.02 -22.55 -30.27
CA GLN A 341 12.25 -22.78 -31.51
C GLN A 341 11.73 -21.47 -32.11
N ILE A 342 11.62 -20.41 -31.29
CA ILE A 342 10.93 -19.18 -31.65
C ILE A 342 11.61 -18.43 -32.76
N GLU A 343 12.95 -18.32 -32.76
CA GLU A 343 13.69 -17.54 -33.75
C GLU A 343 13.34 -17.97 -35.18
N SER A 344 13.32 -19.29 -35.44
CA SER A 344 13.02 -19.85 -36.76
C SER A 344 11.54 -19.79 -37.14
N HIS A 345 10.65 -19.52 -36.20
CA HIS A 345 9.19 -19.47 -36.38
C HIS A 345 8.58 -18.18 -35.86
N SER A 346 9.36 -17.09 -35.74
CA SER A 346 8.94 -15.83 -35.13
C SER A 346 7.67 -15.23 -35.76
N SER A 347 7.47 -15.38 -37.05
CA SER A 347 6.24 -14.93 -37.72
C SER A 347 4.99 -15.68 -37.26
N THR A 348 5.11 -16.97 -36.95
CA THR A 348 4.00 -17.78 -36.42
C THR A 348 3.66 -17.38 -34.99
N VAL A 349 4.67 -17.17 -34.15
CA VAL A 349 4.50 -16.66 -32.79
C VAL A 349 3.87 -15.27 -32.80
N LYS A 350 4.35 -14.38 -33.65
CA LYS A 350 3.75 -13.05 -33.83
C LYS A 350 2.30 -13.13 -34.28
N ARG A 351 2.00 -14.00 -35.26
CA ARG A 351 0.60 -14.22 -35.70
C ARG A 351 -0.29 -14.66 -34.57
N ALA A 352 0.18 -15.61 -33.75
CA ALA A 352 -0.59 -16.08 -32.59
C ALA A 352 -0.86 -14.95 -31.60
N HIS A 353 0.17 -14.17 -31.25
CA HIS A 353 0.05 -13.00 -30.38
C HIS A 353 -0.92 -11.95 -30.97
N ASP A 354 -0.74 -11.56 -32.25
CA ASP A 354 -1.58 -10.54 -32.90
C ASP A 354 -3.05 -10.97 -33.03
N ALA A 355 -3.30 -12.29 -33.06
CA ALA A 355 -4.65 -12.87 -33.02
C ALA A 355 -5.26 -12.90 -31.61
N GLY A 356 -4.52 -12.45 -30.59
CA GLY A 356 -4.99 -12.38 -29.20
C GLY A 356 -4.90 -13.69 -28.44
N HIS A 357 -4.03 -14.61 -28.86
CA HIS A 357 -3.65 -15.76 -28.07
C HIS A 357 -2.57 -15.36 -27.05
N GLN A 358 -2.56 -16.02 -25.92
CA GLN A 358 -1.53 -15.84 -24.91
C GLN A 358 -0.30 -16.67 -25.27
N ILE A 359 0.89 -16.07 -25.23
CA ILE A 359 2.16 -16.75 -25.50
C ILE A 359 2.97 -16.78 -24.21
N CYS A 360 3.26 -17.96 -23.72
CA CYS A 360 3.97 -18.23 -22.47
C CYS A 360 5.23 -19.06 -22.73
N THR A 361 6.15 -19.03 -21.78
CA THR A 361 7.37 -19.84 -21.89
C THR A 361 7.12 -21.29 -21.44
N HIS A 362 7.70 -22.24 -22.19
CA HIS A 362 7.88 -23.63 -21.85
C HIS A 362 9.38 -23.95 -21.68
N THR A 363 10.11 -22.98 -21.08
CA THR A 363 11.56 -22.92 -20.95
C THR A 363 12.29 -22.67 -22.26
N TRP A 364 13.64 -22.56 -22.21
CA TRP A 364 14.46 -22.28 -23.39
C TRP A 364 14.61 -23.49 -24.32
N ASP A 365 14.98 -24.66 -23.75
CA ASP A 365 15.27 -25.89 -24.51
C ASP A 365 14.48 -27.11 -24.02
N HIS A 366 13.29 -26.88 -23.42
CA HIS A 366 12.45 -27.89 -22.82
C HIS A 366 13.10 -28.51 -21.58
N ALA A 367 13.86 -27.71 -20.82
CA ALA A 367 14.59 -28.11 -19.61
C ALA A 367 15.51 -29.35 -19.79
N SER A 368 16.16 -29.42 -20.96
CA SER A 368 17.03 -30.57 -21.33
C SER A 368 18.50 -30.37 -20.92
N GLY A 369 18.87 -29.17 -20.44
CA GLY A 369 20.26 -28.75 -20.23
C GLY A 369 21.00 -29.50 -19.12
N SER A 370 20.30 -30.07 -18.13
CA SER A 370 20.91 -30.80 -17.00
C SER A 370 21.45 -32.17 -17.37
N GLY A 371 21.07 -32.72 -18.53
CA GLY A 371 21.37 -34.11 -18.91
C GLY A 371 20.65 -35.17 -18.10
N GLN A 372 19.72 -34.79 -17.21
CA GLN A 372 18.92 -35.67 -16.36
C GLN A 372 17.51 -35.91 -16.93
N GLY A 373 17.30 -35.64 -18.20
CA GLY A 373 16.01 -35.70 -18.84
C GLY A 373 15.27 -34.36 -18.74
N VAL A 374 14.00 -34.38 -19.12
CA VAL A 374 13.14 -33.21 -19.15
C VAL A 374 12.62 -32.91 -17.75
N ASN A 375 13.41 -32.25 -16.95
CA ASN A 375 13.00 -31.91 -15.58
C ASN A 375 13.77 -30.70 -15.03
N LEU A 376 13.08 -29.59 -14.94
CA LEU A 376 13.61 -28.34 -14.44
C LEU A 376 14.11 -28.46 -12.97
N THR A 377 13.52 -29.35 -12.17
CA THR A 377 13.92 -29.58 -10.77
C THR A 377 15.32 -30.14 -10.58
N TYR A 378 15.91 -30.74 -11.61
CA TYR A 378 17.29 -31.25 -11.55
C TYR A 378 18.35 -30.23 -11.93
N MET A 379 17.94 -29.05 -12.39
CA MET A 379 18.83 -27.94 -12.73
C MET A 379 19.21 -27.15 -11.47
N THR A 380 20.33 -26.46 -11.53
CA THR A 380 20.68 -25.45 -10.51
C THR A 380 19.75 -24.25 -10.59
N ALA A 381 19.66 -23.47 -9.51
CA ALA A 381 18.82 -22.26 -9.49
C ALA A 381 19.14 -21.29 -10.65
N ASP A 382 20.43 -21.09 -10.96
CA ASP A 382 20.84 -20.21 -12.07
C ASP A 382 20.42 -20.77 -13.44
N GLU A 383 20.46 -22.10 -13.63
CA GLU A 383 19.98 -22.74 -14.85
C GLU A 383 18.46 -22.64 -14.96
N GLN A 384 17.71 -22.88 -13.87
CA GLN A 384 16.26 -22.74 -13.82
C GLN A 384 15.81 -21.34 -14.22
N ILE A 385 16.43 -20.31 -13.63
CA ILE A 385 16.17 -18.91 -13.95
C ILE A 385 16.51 -18.62 -15.42
N SER A 386 17.67 -19.09 -15.88
CA SER A 386 18.12 -18.88 -17.26
C SER A 386 17.19 -19.51 -18.30
N GLU A 387 16.66 -20.71 -18.02
CA GLU A 387 15.70 -21.40 -18.88
C GLU A 387 14.42 -20.60 -19.07
N VAL A 388 13.88 -20.06 -17.98
CA VAL A 388 12.63 -19.28 -18.02
C VAL A 388 12.86 -17.92 -18.66
N GLN A 389 13.90 -17.18 -18.25
CA GLN A 389 14.15 -15.84 -18.77
C GLN A 389 14.48 -15.83 -20.27
N LYS A 390 15.31 -16.76 -20.75
CA LYS A 390 15.61 -16.87 -22.19
C LYS A 390 14.37 -17.18 -23.02
N GLY A 391 13.47 -18.04 -22.49
CA GLY A 391 12.20 -18.30 -23.14
C GLY A 391 11.34 -17.05 -23.26
N MET A 392 11.24 -16.27 -22.18
CA MET A 392 10.51 -14.99 -22.17
C MET A 392 11.14 -13.95 -23.10
N GLU A 393 12.47 -13.83 -23.11
CA GLU A 393 13.19 -12.93 -24.02
C GLU A 393 12.93 -13.26 -25.50
N ALA A 394 12.89 -14.55 -25.85
CA ALA A 394 12.58 -14.99 -27.21
C ALA A 394 11.14 -14.62 -27.60
N ILE A 395 10.18 -14.78 -26.69
CA ILE A 395 8.78 -14.38 -26.90
C ILE A 395 8.69 -12.87 -27.15
N SER A 396 9.28 -12.07 -26.25
CA SER A 396 9.29 -10.61 -26.38
C SER A 396 9.93 -10.15 -27.69
N SER A 397 11.02 -10.80 -28.10
CA SER A 397 11.71 -10.49 -29.36
C SER A 397 10.85 -10.79 -30.58
N ALA A 398 10.05 -11.87 -30.56
CA ALA A 398 9.19 -12.27 -31.67
C ALA A 398 7.89 -11.44 -31.74
N THR A 399 7.31 -11.11 -30.63
CA THR A 399 6.01 -10.40 -30.55
C THR A 399 6.17 -8.89 -30.58
N GLY A 400 7.26 -8.37 -30.05
CA GLY A 400 7.48 -6.94 -29.82
C GLY A 400 6.74 -6.41 -28.59
N ALA A 401 6.22 -7.30 -27.72
CA ALA A 401 5.54 -7.01 -26.46
C ALA A 401 6.27 -7.69 -25.31
N ASP A 402 5.97 -7.29 -24.08
CA ASP A 402 6.45 -7.99 -22.90
C ASP A 402 5.88 -9.42 -22.88
N ALA A 403 6.73 -10.39 -22.54
CA ALA A 403 6.28 -11.78 -22.41
C ALA A 403 5.37 -11.93 -21.18
N SER A 404 4.41 -12.87 -21.26
CA SER A 404 3.62 -13.28 -20.11
C SER A 404 4.55 -13.83 -19.01
N THR A 405 4.22 -13.50 -17.76
CA THR A 405 4.91 -14.06 -16.59
C THR A 405 4.29 -15.39 -16.14
N VAL A 406 3.33 -15.91 -16.87
CA VAL A 406 2.81 -17.26 -16.73
C VAL A 406 3.72 -18.24 -17.46
N MET A 407 3.95 -19.40 -16.87
CA MET A 407 4.72 -20.46 -17.51
C MET A 407 4.05 -21.83 -17.32
N ARG A 408 4.53 -22.81 -18.07
CA ARG A 408 4.32 -24.25 -17.77
C ARG A 408 5.67 -24.95 -17.74
N ALA A 409 5.89 -25.72 -16.67
CA ALA A 409 7.11 -26.51 -16.57
C ALA A 409 7.03 -27.74 -17.46
N PRO A 410 8.10 -28.07 -18.22
CA PRO A 410 8.17 -29.27 -19.03
C PRO A 410 7.87 -30.54 -18.24
N GLY A 411 6.93 -31.34 -18.76
CA GLY A 411 6.47 -32.57 -18.11
C GLY A 411 5.69 -32.38 -16.81
N GLY A 412 5.28 -31.15 -16.46
CA GLY A 412 4.56 -30.83 -15.23
C GLY A 412 5.44 -30.92 -13.98
N ASN A 413 6.76 -30.85 -14.12
CA ASN A 413 7.70 -31.00 -13.01
C ASN A 413 7.99 -29.63 -12.36
N PHE A 414 7.10 -29.17 -11.46
CA PHE A 414 7.22 -27.91 -10.76
C PHE A 414 6.92 -28.08 -9.27
N PHE A 415 7.94 -28.33 -8.47
CA PHE A 415 7.82 -28.59 -7.03
C PHE A 415 9.15 -28.35 -6.30
N GLY A 416 9.10 -28.31 -4.97
CA GLY A 416 10.25 -28.15 -4.09
C GLY A 416 10.90 -26.77 -4.24
N ASP A 417 12.23 -26.68 -4.10
CA ASP A 417 12.98 -25.42 -4.14
C ASP A 417 12.76 -24.61 -5.42
N LEU A 418 12.40 -25.28 -6.53
CA LEU A 418 12.09 -24.64 -7.82
C LEU A 418 10.97 -23.60 -7.70
N VAL A 419 9.96 -23.91 -6.90
CA VAL A 419 8.80 -23.02 -6.69
C VAL A 419 9.27 -21.64 -6.24
N TRP A 420 10.12 -21.59 -5.21
CA TRP A 420 10.59 -20.32 -4.65
C TRP A 420 11.77 -19.72 -5.42
N THR A 421 12.52 -20.52 -6.16
CA THR A 421 13.56 -20.03 -7.08
C THR A 421 12.95 -19.18 -8.18
N LEU A 422 11.81 -19.57 -8.74
CA LEU A 422 11.19 -18.88 -9.85
C LEU A 422 10.16 -17.81 -9.45
N GLN A 423 9.75 -17.76 -8.18
CA GLN A 423 8.80 -16.79 -7.67
C GLN A 423 9.09 -15.31 -8.06
N PRO A 424 10.35 -14.83 -8.09
CA PRO A 424 10.63 -13.45 -8.52
C PRO A 424 10.42 -13.19 -10.03
N TYR A 425 10.26 -14.22 -10.84
CA TYR A 425 10.26 -14.14 -12.30
C TYR A 425 8.92 -14.48 -12.93
N ILE A 426 8.08 -15.25 -12.24
CA ILE A 426 6.79 -15.70 -12.73
C ILE A 426 5.68 -15.35 -11.75
N THR A 427 4.47 -15.17 -12.28
CA THR A 427 3.26 -14.94 -11.46
C THR A 427 2.44 -16.20 -11.27
N ALA A 428 2.54 -17.13 -12.21
CA ALA A 428 1.84 -18.41 -12.14
C ALA A 428 2.59 -19.50 -12.92
N GLU A 429 2.47 -20.73 -12.41
CA GLU A 429 2.73 -21.95 -13.16
C GLU A 429 1.40 -22.64 -13.45
N VAL A 430 1.28 -23.29 -14.59
CA VAL A 430 0.00 -23.83 -15.05
C VAL A 430 0.11 -25.31 -15.41
N GLY A 431 -0.60 -26.12 -14.62
CA GLY A 431 -0.84 -27.52 -14.93
C GLY A 431 -2.04 -27.72 -15.88
N TRP A 432 -2.77 -28.81 -15.72
CA TRP A 432 -3.94 -29.13 -16.51
C TRP A 432 -4.93 -30.00 -15.75
N ASN A 433 -6.21 -29.93 -16.15
CA ASN A 433 -7.29 -30.79 -15.66
C ASN A 433 -7.52 -31.98 -16.61
N VAL A 434 -7.41 -31.70 -17.91
CA VAL A 434 -7.64 -32.70 -18.96
C VAL A 434 -6.35 -32.92 -19.73
N ASP A 435 -5.75 -34.11 -19.60
CA ASP A 435 -4.65 -34.57 -20.45
C ASP A 435 -5.23 -35.31 -21.66
N THR A 436 -5.09 -34.75 -22.84
CA THR A 436 -5.57 -35.38 -24.07
C THR A 436 -4.71 -36.58 -24.49
N GLU A 437 -3.51 -36.73 -23.90
CA GLU A 437 -2.49 -37.72 -24.29
C GLU A 437 -2.20 -37.71 -25.81
N ASP A 438 -2.40 -36.59 -26.48
CA ASP A 438 -2.21 -36.44 -27.93
C ASP A 438 -0.74 -36.75 -28.35
N TRP A 439 0.19 -36.52 -27.44
CA TRP A 439 1.60 -36.84 -27.58
C TRP A 439 1.85 -38.37 -27.79
N ARG A 440 0.95 -39.22 -27.30
CA ARG A 440 0.98 -40.68 -27.51
C ARG A 440 0.37 -41.09 -28.84
N ARG A 441 -0.31 -40.17 -29.52
CA ARG A 441 -1.04 -40.45 -30.78
C ARG A 441 -2.07 -41.57 -30.64
N PRO A 442 -3.03 -41.48 -29.68
CA PRO A 442 -3.98 -42.53 -29.35
C PRO A 442 -5.08 -42.73 -30.40
N GLY A 443 -5.13 -41.88 -31.41
CA GLY A 443 -6.20 -41.78 -32.42
C GLY A 443 -7.04 -40.52 -32.23
N VAL A 444 -7.60 -40.00 -33.31
CA VAL A 444 -8.37 -38.75 -33.32
C VAL A 444 -9.57 -38.86 -32.37
N ASP A 445 -10.35 -39.93 -32.45
CA ASP A 445 -11.55 -40.10 -31.63
C ASP A 445 -11.24 -40.06 -30.13
N ALA A 446 -10.13 -40.66 -29.68
CA ALA A 446 -9.72 -40.64 -28.27
C ALA A 446 -9.36 -39.25 -27.80
N ILE A 447 -8.73 -38.42 -28.64
CA ILE A 447 -8.40 -37.04 -28.33
C ILE A 447 -9.70 -36.20 -28.29
N VAL A 448 -10.59 -36.38 -29.25
CA VAL A 448 -11.93 -35.71 -29.27
C VAL A 448 -12.70 -36.00 -27.99
N GLU A 449 -12.80 -37.27 -27.59
CA GLU A 449 -13.50 -37.68 -26.38
C GLU A 449 -12.97 -36.95 -25.13
N ARG A 450 -11.64 -36.83 -25.00
CA ARG A 450 -11.01 -36.11 -23.86
C ARG A 450 -11.27 -34.62 -23.91
N ILE A 451 -11.13 -33.99 -25.07
CA ILE A 451 -11.43 -32.55 -25.22
C ILE A 451 -12.91 -32.29 -24.86
N GLU A 452 -13.83 -33.13 -25.34
CA GLU A 452 -15.25 -32.95 -25.07
C GLU A 452 -15.69 -33.31 -23.64
N SER A 453 -14.81 -33.99 -22.86
CA SER A 453 -15.07 -34.30 -21.45
C SER A 453 -14.81 -33.11 -20.50
N ALA A 454 -14.19 -32.04 -21.00
CA ALA A 454 -13.85 -30.89 -20.20
C ALA A 454 -15.07 -30.22 -19.55
N GLN A 455 -14.87 -29.78 -18.31
CA GLN A 455 -15.84 -29.06 -17.52
C GLN A 455 -15.55 -27.56 -17.53
N PRO A 456 -16.52 -26.70 -17.16
CA PRO A 456 -16.22 -25.27 -16.99
C PRO A 456 -15.06 -25.02 -16.00
N GLY A 457 -14.11 -24.19 -16.41
CA GLY A 457 -12.91 -23.88 -15.64
C GLY A 457 -11.71 -24.78 -15.91
N ASP A 458 -11.86 -25.83 -16.73
CA ASP A 458 -10.77 -26.75 -17.03
C ASP A 458 -9.71 -26.15 -17.95
N VAL A 459 -8.47 -26.55 -17.70
CA VAL A 459 -7.30 -26.36 -18.57
C VAL A 459 -7.03 -27.66 -19.31
N ILE A 460 -7.05 -27.63 -20.64
CA ILE A 460 -6.83 -28.80 -21.50
C ILE A 460 -5.39 -28.79 -22.00
N LEU A 461 -4.63 -29.84 -21.72
CA LEU A 461 -3.29 -30.06 -22.25
C LEU A 461 -3.37 -30.70 -23.62
N MET A 462 -2.75 -30.04 -24.59
CA MET A 462 -2.46 -30.52 -25.94
C MET A 462 -1.06 -30.07 -26.33
N HIS A 463 -0.61 -30.49 -27.51
CA HIS A 463 0.69 -30.09 -28.03
C HIS A 463 0.57 -29.60 -29.47
N ASP A 464 1.27 -28.49 -29.79
CA ASP A 464 1.42 -28.02 -31.17
C ASP A 464 2.81 -28.32 -31.74
N GLY A 465 3.71 -28.87 -30.89
CA GLY A 465 5.08 -29.23 -31.24
C GLY A 465 5.53 -30.60 -30.72
N GLY A 466 6.84 -30.87 -30.78
CA GLY A 466 7.43 -32.10 -30.26
C GLY A 466 7.16 -33.35 -31.09
N GLY A 467 6.75 -33.23 -32.39
CA GLY A 467 6.54 -34.33 -33.30
C GLY A 467 5.32 -34.20 -34.17
N ASP A 468 4.81 -35.34 -34.67
CA ASP A 468 3.59 -35.37 -35.53
C ASP A 468 2.33 -35.17 -34.67
N ARG A 469 1.68 -34.03 -34.85
CA ARG A 469 0.42 -33.63 -34.14
C ARG A 469 -0.77 -33.57 -35.10
N SER A 470 -0.72 -34.31 -36.22
CA SER A 470 -1.82 -34.36 -37.15
C SER A 470 -3.15 -34.83 -36.55
N GLN A 471 -3.06 -35.73 -35.54
CA GLN A 471 -4.24 -36.20 -34.81
C GLN A 471 -4.83 -35.08 -33.92
N THR A 472 -4.01 -34.25 -33.29
CA THR A 472 -4.42 -33.08 -32.50
C THR A 472 -5.14 -32.07 -33.39
N VAL A 473 -4.56 -31.75 -34.57
CA VAL A 473 -5.17 -30.85 -35.54
C VAL A 473 -6.55 -31.34 -35.98
N GLU A 474 -6.66 -32.63 -36.29
CA GLU A 474 -7.95 -33.21 -36.75
C GLU A 474 -8.97 -33.30 -35.61
N ALA A 475 -8.54 -33.63 -34.39
CA ALA A 475 -9.42 -33.64 -33.21
C ALA A 475 -9.97 -32.25 -32.88
N LEU A 476 -9.17 -31.19 -32.98
CA LEU A 476 -9.64 -29.82 -32.80
C LEU A 476 -10.71 -29.43 -33.82
N ARG A 477 -10.56 -29.82 -35.10
CA ARG A 477 -11.59 -29.57 -36.13
C ARG A 477 -12.95 -30.16 -35.78
N GLN A 478 -12.95 -31.31 -35.11
CA GLN A 478 -14.14 -32.01 -34.71
C GLN A 478 -14.71 -31.50 -33.36
N ALA A 479 -13.88 -31.34 -32.35
CA ALA A 479 -14.30 -31.02 -31.00
C ALA A 479 -14.75 -29.57 -30.79
N LEU A 480 -14.01 -28.58 -31.38
CA LEU A 480 -14.30 -27.16 -31.07
C LEU A 480 -15.69 -26.72 -31.51
N PRO A 481 -16.20 -27.07 -32.70
CA PRO A 481 -17.59 -26.75 -33.07
C PRO A 481 -18.62 -27.34 -32.10
N VAL A 482 -18.38 -28.57 -31.63
CA VAL A 482 -19.30 -29.26 -30.70
C VAL A 482 -19.33 -28.55 -29.33
N LEU A 483 -18.16 -28.19 -28.77
CA LEU A 483 -18.10 -27.44 -27.54
C LEU A 483 -18.72 -26.05 -27.66
N LYS A 484 -18.51 -25.38 -28.79
CA LYS A 484 -19.14 -24.09 -29.07
C LYS A 484 -20.66 -24.20 -29.15
N GLU A 485 -21.19 -25.25 -29.76
CA GLU A 485 -22.66 -25.55 -29.80
C GLU A 485 -23.22 -25.83 -28.40
N LYS A 486 -22.43 -26.47 -27.52
CA LYS A 486 -22.74 -26.66 -26.09
C LYS A 486 -22.68 -25.36 -25.28
N GLY A 487 -22.26 -24.24 -25.90
CA GLY A 487 -22.19 -22.91 -25.31
C GLY A 487 -20.85 -22.58 -24.58
N TYR A 488 -19.80 -23.36 -24.81
CA TYR A 488 -18.48 -23.05 -24.27
C TYR A 488 -17.82 -21.89 -25.01
N ARG A 489 -17.09 -21.07 -24.26
CA ARG A 489 -16.15 -20.07 -24.76
C ARG A 489 -14.73 -20.54 -24.45
N PHE A 490 -13.82 -20.27 -25.37
CA PHE A 490 -12.43 -20.64 -25.24
C PHE A 490 -11.62 -19.39 -24.83
N VAL A 491 -11.01 -19.46 -23.68
CA VAL A 491 -10.32 -18.33 -23.05
C VAL A 491 -8.82 -18.62 -22.90
N THR A 492 -8.03 -17.58 -22.74
CA THR A 492 -6.62 -17.70 -22.36
C THR A 492 -6.49 -18.08 -20.87
N VAL A 493 -5.31 -18.54 -20.49
CA VAL A 493 -5.02 -18.79 -19.06
C VAL A 493 -5.07 -17.50 -18.24
N ASP A 494 -4.61 -16.35 -18.79
CA ASP A 494 -4.72 -15.06 -18.10
C ASP A 494 -6.19 -14.70 -17.82
N GLU A 495 -7.09 -14.96 -18.76
CA GLU A 495 -8.52 -14.75 -18.53
C GLU A 495 -9.08 -15.71 -17.48
N LEU A 496 -8.55 -16.93 -17.40
CA LEU A 496 -8.97 -17.90 -16.37
C LEU A 496 -8.41 -17.54 -14.99
N LEU A 497 -7.17 -17.04 -14.92
CA LEU A 497 -6.54 -16.52 -13.69
C LEU A 497 -7.23 -15.26 -13.14
N ALA A 498 -8.01 -14.55 -13.97
CA ALA A 498 -8.78 -13.38 -13.54
C ALA A 498 -10.03 -13.74 -12.70
N TYR A 499 -10.46 -15.00 -12.68
CA TYR A 499 -11.52 -15.45 -11.78
C TYR A 499 -11.05 -15.47 -10.34
N PRO A 500 -11.96 -15.27 -9.36
CA PRO A 500 -11.59 -15.26 -7.95
C PRO A 500 -10.89 -16.55 -7.53
N ILE A 501 -9.83 -16.41 -6.77
CA ILE A 501 -9.15 -17.54 -6.15
C ILE A 501 -10.10 -18.14 -5.09
N PRO A 502 -10.39 -19.44 -5.11
CA PRO A 502 -11.26 -20.07 -4.12
C PRO A 502 -10.73 -19.86 -2.71
N THR A 503 -11.63 -19.46 -1.80
CA THR A 503 -11.31 -19.41 -0.37
C THR A 503 -11.35 -20.82 0.22
N SER A 504 -10.55 -21.08 1.24
CA SER A 504 -10.39 -22.42 1.85
C SER A 504 -11.68 -23.03 2.45
N ASN A 505 -12.82 -22.41 2.23
CA ASN A 505 -14.14 -22.84 2.74
C ASN A 505 -15.16 -23.16 1.63
N GLU A 506 -14.76 -23.23 0.36
CA GLU A 506 -15.63 -23.61 -0.77
C GLU A 506 -15.27 -24.97 -1.36
#